data_0ed76655dcc202d7042d8728d33a5940
#
_entry.id   0ed76655dcc202d7042d8728d33a5940
#
_cell.length_a   1.000
_cell.length_b   1.000
_cell.length_c   1.000
_cell.angle_alpha   90.00
_cell.angle_beta   90.00
_cell.angle_gamma   90.00
#
_symmetry.space_group_name_H-M   'P 1'
#
loop_
_entity.id
_entity.type
_entity.pdbx_description
1 polymer ?
#
loop_
_entity_poly.entity_id
_entity_poly.type
_entity_poly.pdbx_seq_one_letter_code
_entity_poly.pdbx_strand_id
1 'polypeptide(L)'
;VTKGAIIDLSSTPIPDTGIVDFLVIGSGSGGATAARLLAEAGRDVVVLEEGGDFRGAKLTQRDGAMYDQLYMDRGGRSTDDLSIAVLQGRVLGGGGVINASDVVPIDDPVLGLWQKRFGLTEFTPSALEPHRAATLIDLRANRIDDSQLNRNNLILREGATKLALAGEVMHHNRVGCVGLGTCLIGCPLDAKQSPRIVAVPLAVERGARFFVRTRAVRIDDANAEVKRVTVRTLDEKGYREQHEHVIRARHVIVAANPINSVQLLLRSGLGNAHVGRHLSLQPQLPIVARFDDDVVGFRGIPQAYAVTAGEHFDDDKGIWGYRIEAIMGTPGIVSSMLPFVGAHLKQAMTEYRRYASALLLMPDEPSGTISVSSSGRPKIAYTHLENHKARARDAIRTAARAYLAAGAQSIMVPLAKTLTI
;
A
#
# COMPACT_ATOMS: atom_id res chain seq x y z
N VAL A 1 29.19 19.51 -0.27
CA VAL A 1 28.11 18.48 -0.22
C VAL A 1 27.29 18.74 1.02
N THR A 2 26.04 19.12 0.85
CA THR A 2 25.08 19.27 1.95
C THR A 2 24.96 17.94 2.68
N LYS A 3 25.05 17.95 4.01
CA LYS A 3 24.89 16.73 4.80
C LYS A 3 23.42 16.26 4.71
N GLY A 4 23.19 15.03 4.27
CA GLY A 4 21.85 14.46 4.21
C GLY A 4 21.21 14.35 5.59
N ALA A 5 19.89 14.52 5.68
CA ALA A 5 19.17 14.51 6.94
C ALA A 5 17.68 14.17 6.76
N ILE A 6 17.07 13.70 7.83
CA ILE A 6 15.61 13.67 8.01
C ILE A 6 15.28 14.77 9.02
N ILE A 7 14.46 15.74 8.61
CA ILE A 7 14.13 16.93 9.40
C ILE A 7 12.62 16.94 9.63
N ASP A 8 12.20 16.93 10.89
CA ASP A 8 10.80 17.08 11.27
C ASP A 8 10.46 18.58 11.39
N LEU A 9 9.58 19.04 10.53
CA LEU A 9 9.20 20.45 10.43
C LEU A 9 7.94 20.80 11.22
N SER A 10 7.49 19.92 12.11
CA SER A 10 6.37 20.24 13.02
C SER A 10 6.73 21.33 14.06
N SER A 11 7.99 21.43 14.40
CA SER A 11 8.51 22.39 15.41
C SER A 11 9.75 23.15 14.95
N THR A 12 10.22 22.91 13.74
CA THR A 12 11.44 23.51 13.18
C THR A 12 11.08 24.29 11.92
N PRO A 13 11.58 25.52 11.72
CA PRO A 13 11.40 26.23 10.46
C PRO A 13 11.98 25.47 9.28
N ILE A 14 11.38 25.62 8.09
CA ILE A 14 11.97 25.10 6.86
C ILE A 14 13.33 25.78 6.65
N PRO A 15 14.42 25.01 6.52
CA PRO A 15 15.73 25.59 6.23
C PRO A 15 15.73 26.20 4.82
N ASP A 16 16.50 27.26 4.62
CA ASP A 16 16.73 27.76 3.25
C ASP A 16 17.45 26.70 2.44
N THR A 17 16.81 26.25 1.38
CA THR A 17 17.33 25.21 0.49
C THR A 17 18.05 25.78 -0.74
N GLY A 18 17.94 27.08 -0.98
CA GLY A 18 18.34 27.66 -2.24
C GLY A 18 17.49 27.11 -3.42
N ILE A 19 18.12 26.89 -4.56
CA ILE A 19 17.52 26.19 -5.69
C ILE A 19 18.07 24.77 -5.72
N VAL A 20 17.23 23.77 -5.46
CA VAL A 20 17.62 22.35 -5.48
C VAL A 20 17.55 21.80 -6.91
N ASP A 21 18.34 20.78 -7.24
CA ASP A 21 18.24 20.12 -8.53
C ASP A 21 16.91 19.38 -8.66
N PHE A 22 16.54 18.61 -7.64
CA PHE A 22 15.31 17.82 -7.61
C PHE A 22 14.53 18.01 -6.31
N LEU A 23 13.25 18.30 -6.46
CA LEU A 23 12.27 18.23 -5.39
C LEU A 23 11.35 17.03 -5.62
N VAL A 24 11.37 16.06 -4.72
CA VAL A 24 10.54 14.85 -4.79
C VAL A 24 9.37 15.02 -3.82
N ILE A 25 8.15 14.85 -4.28
CA ILE A 25 6.94 14.98 -3.47
C ILE A 25 6.38 13.59 -3.17
N GLY A 26 6.56 13.14 -1.92
CA GLY A 26 6.23 11.81 -1.43
C GLY A 26 7.46 10.93 -1.26
N SER A 27 7.54 10.23 -0.13
CA SER A 27 8.65 9.35 0.26
C SER A 27 8.31 7.85 0.20
N GLY A 28 7.23 7.48 -0.49
CA GLY A 28 6.87 6.09 -0.73
C GLY A 28 7.88 5.37 -1.65
N SER A 29 7.56 4.16 -2.08
CA SER A 29 8.48 3.32 -2.87
C SER A 29 9.06 4.06 -4.09
N GLY A 30 8.23 4.73 -4.88
CA GLY A 30 8.70 5.48 -6.06
C GLY A 30 9.57 6.68 -5.69
N GLY A 31 9.09 7.53 -4.75
CA GLY A 31 9.80 8.76 -4.40
C GLY A 31 11.11 8.53 -3.67
N ALA A 32 11.15 7.59 -2.72
CA ALA A 32 12.38 7.25 -2.00
C ALA A 32 13.42 6.59 -2.91
N THR A 33 13.00 5.75 -3.85
CA THR A 33 13.89 5.14 -4.84
C THR A 33 14.45 6.19 -5.79
N ALA A 34 13.62 7.10 -6.32
CA ALA A 34 14.07 8.21 -7.15
C ALA A 34 15.06 9.11 -6.39
N ALA A 35 14.75 9.46 -5.15
CA ALA A 35 15.63 10.28 -4.32
C ALA A 35 17.00 9.62 -4.08
N ARG A 36 17.01 8.30 -3.81
CA ARG A 36 18.24 7.53 -3.67
C ARG A 36 19.09 7.59 -4.94
N LEU A 37 18.54 7.20 -6.08
CA LEU A 37 19.27 7.15 -7.34
C LEU A 37 19.80 8.52 -7.77
N LEU A 38 19.02 9.59 -7.57
CA LEU A 38 19.45 10.95 -7.88
C LEU A 38 20.57 11.42 -6.94
N ALA A 39 20.48 11.11 -5.65
CA ALA A 39 21.53 11.44 -4.69
C ALA A 39 22.83 10.62 -4.95
N GLU A 40 22.71 9.35 -5.32
CA GLU A 40 23.84 8.53 -5.77
C GLU A 40 24.50 9.10 -7.03
N ALA A 41 23.73 9.74 -7.92
CA ALA A 41 24.22 10.48 -9.07
C ALA A 41 24.76 11.89 -8.73
N GLY A 42 24.91 12.23 -7.46
CA GLY A 42 25.48 13.50 -6.97
C GLY A 42 24.56 14.71 -7.13
N ARG A 43 23.24 14.50 -7.30
CA ARG A 43 22.29 15.61 -7.40
C ARG A 43 21.86 16.13 -6.04
N ASP A 44 21.56 17.44 -5.97
CA ASP A 44 20.96 18.03 -4.76
C ASP A 44 19.47 17.70 -4.71
N VAL A 45 19.07 16.88 -3.71
CA VAL A 45 17.72 16.33 -3.61
C VAL A 45 17.06 16.71 -2.30
N VAL A 46 15.85 17.25 -2.39
CA VAL A 46 14.93 17.42 -1.26
C VAL A 46 13.69 16.56 -1.49
N VAL A 47 13.27 15.85 -0.45
CA VAL A 47 12.05 15.03 -0.46
C VAL A 47 11.06 15.60 0.55
N LEU A 48 9.81 15.79 0.13
CA LEU A 48 8.71 16.20 1.01
C LEU A 48 7.87 15.00 1.39
N GLU A 49 7.58 14.85 2.68
CA GLU A 49 6.67 13.83 3.21
C GLU A 49 5.64 14.47 4.14
N GLU A 50 4.37 14.23 3.85
CA GLU A 50 3.26 14.77 4.66
C GLU A 50 3.19 14.12 6.03
N GLY A 51 3.51 12.83 6.12
CA GLY A 51 3.56 12.08 7.37
C GLY A 51 4.80 12.37 8.22
N GLY A 52 4.83 11.79 9.40
CA GLY A 52 6.01 11.84 10.29
C GLY A 52 6.97 10.67 10.08
N ASP A 53 8.08 10.68 10.79
CA ASP A 53 9.03 9.57 10.85
C ASP A 53 8.72 8.66 12.05
N PHE A 54 8.26 7.44 11.75
CA PHE A 54 7.89 6.43 12.73
C PHE A 54 8.78 5.19 12.63
N ARG A 55 9.51 4.90 13.71
CA ARG A 55 10.35 3.71 13.88
C ARG A 55 10.38 3.24 15.35
N GLY A 56 10.74 1.98 15.56
CA GLY A 56 10.97 1.43 16.88
C GLY A 56 9.78 1.67 17.82
N ALA A 57 10.03 2.23 18.99
CA ALA A 57 9.03 2.48 20.03
C ALA A 57 7.89 3.44 19.61
N LYS A 58 8.09 4.26 18.56
CA LYS A 58 7.02 5.11 18.03
C LYS A 58 5.92 4.29 17.33
N LEU A 59 6.23 3.05 16.91
CA LEU A 59 5.27 2.09 16.36
C LEU A 59 4.68 1.28 17.53
N THR A 60 3.66 1.83 18.16
CA THR A 60 3.13 1.38 19.46
C THR A 60 2.33 0.07 19.40
N GLN A 61 2.08 -0.48 18.22
CA GLN A 61 1.23 -1.66 17.98
C GLN A 61 -0.22 -1.50 18.49
N ARG A 62 -0.68 -0.27 18.71
CA ARG A 62 -2.05 0.07 19.06
C ARG A 62 -2.80 0.55 17.82
N ASP A 63 -3.77 -0.22 17.35
CA ASP A 63 -4.50 0.06 16.11
C ASP A 63 -4.93 1.52 15.98
N GLY A 64 -5.75 2.03 16.89
CA GLY A 64 -6.28 3.39 16.81
C GLY A 64 -5.19 4.46 16.71
N ALA A 65 -4.12 4.34 17.50
CA ALA A 65 -3.02 5.29 17.48
C ALA A 65 -2.22 5.22 16.17
N MET A 66 -2.01 4.00 15.65
CA MET A 66 -1.24 3.82 14.42
C MET A 66 -2.04 4.18 13.18
N TYR A 67 -3.33 3.88 13.13
CA TYR A 67 -4.20 4.37 12.05
C TYR A 67 -4.22 5.91 12.00
N ASP A 68 -4.32 6.56 13.16
CA ASP A 68 -4.28 8.02 13.28
C ASP A 68 -2.99 8.61 12.69
N GLN A 69 -1.84 7.98 12.90
CA GLN A 69 -0.54 8.52 12.55
C GLN A 69 0.00 8.07 11.20
N LEU A 70 -0.27 6.82 10.79
CA LEU A 70 0.36 6.20 9.64
C LEU A 70 -0.51 6.23 8.38
N TYR A 71 -1.83 6.42 8.53
CA TYR A 71 -2.76 6.34 7.42
C TYR A 71 -3.31 7.70 7.01
N MET A 72 -3.51 7.88 5.71
CA MET A 72 -4.19 9.04 5.16
C MET A 72 -5.64 9.07 5.69
N ASP A 73 -6.11 10.25 6.06
CA ASP A 73 -7.44 10.47 6.62
C ASP A 73 -7.77 9.52 7.81
N ARG A 74 -6.74 9.12 8.60
CA ARG A 74 -6.85 8.19 9.75
C ARG A 74 -7.39 6.80 9.36
N GLY A 75 -7.16 6.37 8.13
CA GLY A 75 -7.73 5.14 7.56
C GLY A 75 -9.17 5.27 7.09
N GLY A 76 -9.77 6.45 7.15
CA GLY A 76 -11.16 6.70 6.75
C GLY A 76 -11.34 7.13 5.29
N ARG A 77 -10.27 7.09 4.47
CA ARG A 77 -10.42 7.39 3.04
C ARG A 77 -11.20 6.29 2.34
N SER A 78 -12.13 6.67 1.48
CA SER A 78 -12.97 5.74 0.73
C SER A 78 -13.38 6.32 -0.62
N THR A 79 -14.01 5.51 -1.45
CA THR A 79 -14.78 5.99 -2.58
C THR A 79 -15.98 6.82 -2.12
N ASP A 80 -16.52 7.68 -2.99
CA ASP A 80 -17.61 8.61 -2.64
C ASP A 80 -18.90 7.89 -2.18
N ASP A 81 -19.11 6.67 -2.67
CA ASP A 81 -20.23 5.79 -2.27
C ASP A 81 -19.91 4.91 -1.04
N LEU A 82 -18.76 5.07 -0.44
CA LEU A 82 -18.24 4.31 0.71
C LEU A 82 -18.07 2.79 0.45
N SER A 83 -18.15 2.35 -0.79
CA SER A 83 -18.09 0.91 -1.11
C SER A 83 -16.68 0.33 -1.00
N ILE A 84 -15.64 1.15 -1.18
CA ILE A 84 -14.24 0.72 -1.11
C ILE A 84 -13.48 1.61 -0.14
N ALA A 85 -12.91 1.02 0.91
CA ALA A 85 -11.94 1.69 1.76
C ALA A 85 -10.59 1.78 1.03
N VAL A 86 -9.99 2.97 1.00
CA VAL A 86 -8.71 3.22 0.31
C VAL A 86 -7.63 3.45 1.36
N LEU A 87 -6.94 2.39 1.74
CA LEU A 87 -5.89 2.45 2.76
C LEU A 87 -4.57 2.94 2.13
N GLN A 88 -4.13 4.13 2.53
CA GLN A 88 -2.91 4.77 2.01
C GLN A 88 -2.01 5.20 3.15
N GLY A 89 -0.70 4.99 2.99
CA GLY A 89 0.30 5.45 3.96
C GLY A 89 0.49 6.96 3.92
N ARG A 90 0.57 7.56 5.13
CA ARG A 90 0.97 8.95 5.39
C ARG A 90 2.08 8.94 6.43
N VAL A 91 3.24 8.51 6.02
CA VAL A 91 4.40 8.26 6.87
C VAL A 91 5.66 8.21 6.02
N LEU A 92 6.80 8.58 6.55
CA LEU A 92 8.09 8.44 5.85
C LEU A 92 8.32 6.98 5.45
N GLY A 93 8.40 6.74 4.14
CA GLY A 93 8.42 5.41 3.52
C GLY A 93 7.07 4.97 2.93
N GLY A 94 6.02 5.78 3.11
CA GLY A 94 4.71 5.60 2.46
C GLY A 94 4.03 4.28 2.76
N GLY A 95 3.32 3.73 1.76
CA GLY A 95 2.58 2.46 1.86
C GLY A 95 3.44 1.25 2.21
N GLY A 96 4.74 1.26 1.92
CA GLY A 96 5.67 0.21 2.30
C GLY A 96 5.81 0.02 3.83
N VAL A 97 5.47 1.04 4.63
CA VAL A 97 5.47 0.93 6.10
C VAL A 97 4.25 0.18 6.63
N ILE A 98 3.13 0.21 5.91
CA ILE A 98 1.84 -0.31 6.35
C ILE A 98 1.31 -1.49 5.53
N ASN A 99 2.06 -1.99 4.53
CA ASN A 99 1.69 -3.17 3.75
C ASN A 99 2.00 -4.48 4.49
N ALA A 100 1.64 -5.61 3.90
CA ALA A 100 1.94 -6.94 4.46
C ALA A 100 3.31 -7.50 4.05
N SER A 101 4.09 -6.77 3.26
CA SER A 101 5.46 -7.11 2.80
C SER A 101 5.54 -8.04 1.60
N ASP A 102 4.46 -8.28 0.89
CA ASP A 102 4.48 -9.13 -0.29
C ASP A 102 5.32 -8.52 -1.39
N VAL A 103 6.05 -9.37 -2.08
CA VAL A 103 6.89 -9.01 -3.23
C VAL A 103 6.52 -9.91 -4.39
N VAL A 104 5.91 -9.33 -5.40
CA VAL A 104 5.55 -10.00 -6.64
C VAL A 104 6.27 -9.31 -7.79
N PRO A 105 7.27 -9.94 -8.42
CA PRO A 105 7.93 -9.39 -9.60
C PRO A 105 6.95 -9.24 -10.78
N ILE A 106 7.23 -8.30 -11.66
CA ILE A 106 6.50 -8.19 -12.92
C ILE A 106 6.89 -9.35 -13.83
N ASP A 107 5.90 -10.10 -14.31
CA ASP A 107 6.10 -11.22 -15.22
C ASP A 107 6.37 -10.75 -16.66
N ASP A 108 7.16 -11.51 -17.41
CA ASP A 108 7.49 -11.19 -18.80
C ASP A 108 6.27 -11.09 -19.73
N PRO A 109 5.21 -11.92 -19.61
CA PRO A 109 3.98 -11.72 -20.35
C PRO A 109 3.32 -10.35 -20.13
N VAL A 110 3.38 -9.81 -18.91
CA VAL A 110 2.86 -8.46 -18.61
C VAL A 110 3.67 -7.38 -19.31
N LEU A 111 4.99 -7.53 -19.39
CA LEU A 111 5.85 -6.61 -20.15
C LEU A 111 5.51 -6.64 -21.65
N GLY A 112 5.30 -7.82 -22.22
CA GLY A 112 4.86 -7.99 -23.60
C GLY A 112 3.52 -7.30 -23.87
N LEU A 113 2.58 -7.39 -22.94
CA LEU A 113 1.31 -6.66 -23.02
C LEU A 113 1.51 -5.14 -23.01
N TRP A 114 2.38 -4.62 -22.14
CA TRP A 114 2.68 -3.18 -22.09
C TRP A 114 3.29 -2.66 -23.39
N GLN A 115 4.20 -3.43 -24.00
CA GLN A 115 4.77 -3.11 -25.31
C GLN A 115 3.67 -3.05 -26.38
N LYS A 116 2.86 -4.09 -26.45
CA LYS A 116 1.77 -4.21 -27.45
C LYS A 116 0.71 -3.13 -27.29
N ARG A 117 0.26 -2.87 -26.06
CA ARG A 117 -0.90 -2.01 -25.78
C ARG A 117 -0.55 -0.54 -25.66
N PHE A 118 0.61 -0.23 -25.09
CA PHE A 118 1.00 1.15 -24.76
C PHE A 118 2.24 1.63 -25.52
N GLY A 119 2.81 0.81 -26.42
CA GLY A 119 3.99 1.16 -27.18
C GLY A 119 5.26 1.34 -26.34
N LEU A 120 5.32 0.72 -25.16
CA LEU A 120 6.46 0.80 -24.24
C LEU A 120 7.58 -0.15 -24.67
N THR A 121 8.14 0.07 -25.85
CA THR A 121 9.09 -0.83 -26.51
C THR A 121 10.43 -0.98 -25.77
N GLU A 122 10.78 -0.01 -24.94
CA GLU A 122 11.98 -0.02 -24.10
C GLU A 122 11.85 -0.95 -22.87
N PHE A 123 10.63 -1.30 -22.46
CA PHE A 123 10.40 -2.18 -21.31
C PHE A 123 10.43 -3.66 -21.72
N THR A 124 11.59 -4.11 -22.22
CA THR A 124 11.81 -5.53 -22.51
C THR A 124 12.20 -6.30 -21.25
N PRO A 125 11.95 -7.63 -21.18
CA PRO A 125 12.45 -8.45 -20.07
C PRO A 125 13.94 -8.26 -19.82
N SER A 126 14.76 -8.26 -20.87
CA SER A 126 16.20 -8.09 -20.76
C SER A 126 16.62 -6.70 -20.27
N ALA A 127 15.91 -5.64 -20.68
CA ALA A 127 16.21 -4.27 -20.22
C ALA A 127 15.83 -4.07 -18.74
N LEU A 128 14.76 -4.73 -18.27
CA LEU A 128 14.29 -4.58 -16.90
C LEU A 128 14.94 -5.57 -15.91
N GLU A 129 15.52 -6.69 -16.38
CA GLU A 129 16.09 -7.71 -15.51
C GLU A 129 17.14 -7.17 -14.52
N PRO A 130 18.13 -6.33 -14.93
CA PRO A 130 19.09 -5.76 -13.99
C PRO A 130 18.41 -4.94 -12.87
N HIS A 131 17.33 -4.21 -13.20
CA HIS A 131 16.58 -3.39 -12.25
C HIS A 131 15.71 -4.25 -11.34
N ARG A 132 15.08 -5.32 -11.85
CA ARG A 132 14.33 -6.31 -11.05
C ARG A 132 15.26 -6.98 -10.05
N ALA A 133 16.38 -7.51 -10.52
CA ALA A 133 17.37 -8.18 -9.66
C ALA A 133 17.91 -7.24 -8.57
N ALA A 134 18.33 -6.02 -8.92
CA ALA A 134 18.79 -5.03 -7.96
C ALA A 134 17.71 -4.69 -6.91
N THR A 135 16.46 -4.52 -7.35
CA THR A 135 15.34 -4.24 -6.44
C THR A 135 15.10 -5.39 -5.47
N LEU A 136 15.10 -6.64 -5.93
CA LEU A 136 14.91 -7.81 -5.07
C LEU A 136 16.03 -7.95 -4.04
N ILE A 137 17.28 -7.66 -4.44
CA ILE A 137 18.45 -7.64 -3.54
C ILE A 137 18.28 -6.54 -2.49
N ASP A 138 17.98 -5.32 -2.89
CA ASP A 138 17.79 -4.18 -1.99
C ASP A 138 16.68 -4.44 -0.96
N LEU A 139 15.56 -4.98 -1.42
CA LEU A 139 14.43 -5.36 -0.57
C LEU A 139 14.71 -6.62 0.26
N ARG A 140 15.84 -7.31 0.01
CA ARG A 140 16.13 -8.63 0.62
C ARG A 140 14.97 -9.60 0.47
N ALA A 141 14.35 -9.58 -0.71
CA ALA A 141 13.18 -10.39 -1.01
C ALA A 141 13.54 -11.88 -0.96
N ASN A 142 12.74 -12.65 -0.22
CA ASN A 142 12.95 -14.07 -0.06
C ASN A 142 11.61 -14.81 0.08
N ARG A 143 11.58 -16.08 -0.32
CA ARG A 143 10.44 -16.94 -0.06
C ARG A 143 10.34 -17.18 1.45
N ILE A 144 9.13 -17.10 1.99
CA ILE A 144 8.87 -17.42 3.40
C ILE A 144 9.14 -18.91 3.63
N ASP A 145 9.83 -19.24 4.73
CA ASP A 145 10.01 -20.62 5.12
C ASP A 145 8.68 -21.23 5.59
N ASP A 146 8.41 -22.47 5.20
CA ASP A 146 7.16 -23.16 5.53
C ASP A 146 6.90 -23.26 7.05
N SER A 147 7.96 -23.31 7.86
CA SER A 147 7.87 -23.31 9.32
C SER A 147 7.39 -21.99 9.93
N GLN A 148 7.42 -20.90 9.15
CA GLN A 148 6.96 -19.57 9.57
C GLN A 148 5.48 -19.31 9.23
N LEU A 149 4.82 -20.25 8.54
CA LEU A 149 3.39 -20.15 8.27
C LEU A 149 2.59 -20.29 9.56
N ASN A 150 1.85 -19.26 9.94
CA ASN A 150 0.95 -19.34 11.07
C ASN A 150 -0.30 -20.19 10.76
N ARG A 151 -1.09 -20.52 11.76
CA ARG A 151 -2.27 -21.39 11.60
C ARG A 151 -3.27 -20.87 10.57
N ASN A 152 -3.45 -19.55 10.46
CA ASN A 152 -4.32 -18.96 9.43
C ASN A 152 -3.88 -19.32 8.00
N ASN A 153 -2.58 -19.21 7.71
CA ASN A 153 -2.01 -19.58 6.42
C ASN A 153 -2.10 -21.10 6.17
N LEU A 154 -1.81 -21.90 7.20
CA LEU A 154 -1.87 -23.36 7.13
C LEU A 154 -3.29 -23.87 6.82
N ILE A 155 -4.31 -23.27 7.43
CA ILE A 155 -5.72 -23.62 7.20
C ILE A 155 -6.09 -23.40 5.71
N LEU A 156 -5.74 -22.26 5.13
CA LEU A 156 -6.02 -22.03 3.71
C LEU A 156 -5.28 -23.03 2.83
N ARG A 157 -4.00 -23.33 3.15
CA ARG A 157 -3.20 -24.33 2.44
C ARG A 157 -3.84 -25.74 2.53
N GLU A 158 -4.25 -26.15 3.73
CA GLU A 158 -4.93 -27.43 3.95
C GLU A 158 -6.21 -27.57 3.11
N GLY A 159 -7.04 -26.53 3.11
CA GLY A 159 -8.26 -26.51 2.30
C GLY A 159 -7.99 -26.54 0.81
N ALA A 160 -7.03 -25.75 0.35
CA ALA A 160 -6.61 -25.75 -1.06
C ALA A 160 -6.08 -27.11 -1.50
N THR A 161 -5.22 -27.74 -0.67
CA THR A 161 -4.68 -29.07 -0.94
C THR A 161 -5.76 -30.15 -1.05
N LYS A 162 -6.74 -30.15 -0.11
CA LYS A 162 -7.87 -31.09 -0.15
C LYS A 162 -8.74 -30.95 -1.41
N LEU A 163 -8.76 -29.77 -2.01
CA LEU A 163 -9.51 -29.47 -3.22
C LEU A 163 -8.66 -29.50 -4.49
N ALA A 164 -7.39 -29.90 -4.39
CA ALA A 164 -6.41 -29.89 -5.49
C ALA A 164 -6.29 -28.51 -6.18
N LEU A 165 -6.44 -27.42 -5.43
CA LEU A 165 -6.26 -26.06 -5.91
C LEU A 165 -4.78 -25.68 -5.91
N ALA A 166 -4.31 -25.06 -6.98
CA ALA A 166 -2.96 -24.49 -7.04
C ALA A 166 -2.80 -23.38 -6.01
N GLY A 167 -1.63 -23.32 -5.39
CA GLY A 167 -1.29 -22.28 -4.40
C GLY A 167 0.20 -22.29 -4.09
N GLU A 168 0.66 -21.23 -3.45
CA GLU A 168 2.07 -21.02 -3.19
C GLU A 168 2.34 -20.35 -1.84
N VAL A 169 3.53 -20.59 -1.29
CA VAL A 169 4.09 -19.79 -0.21
C VAL A 169 4.73 -18.54 -0.82
N MET A 170 4.39 -17.39 -0.28
CA MET A 170 4.70 -16.09 -0.86
C MET A 170 6.15 -15.65 -0.63
N HIS A 171 6.61 -14.70 -1.43
CA HIS A 171 7.88 -14.00 -1.23
C HIS A 171 7.63 -12.68 -0.51
N HIS A 172 8.51 -12.34 0.42
CA HIS A 172 8.41 -11.14 1.24
C HIS A 172 9.74 -10.41 1.36
N ASN A 173 9.67 -9.09 1.60
CA ASN A 173 10.81 -8.27 1.96
C ASN A 173 10.99 -8.22 3.50
N ARG A 174 11.38 -9.33 4.12
CA ARG A 174 11.55 -9.45 5.59
C ARG A 174 12.91 -9.98 5.97
N VAL A 175 13.48 -9.42 7.04
CA VAL A 175 14.73 -9.90 7.66
C VAL A 175 14.54 -9.95 9.17
N GLY A 176 14.81 -11.10 9.79
CA GLY A 176 14.71 -11.25 11.25
C GLY A 176 13.29 -11.07 11.80
N CYS A 177 12.26 -11.48 11.05
CA CYS A 177 10.87 -11.41 11.49
C CYS A 177 10.60 -12.38 12.64
N VAL A 178 10.10 -11.86 13.76
CA VAL A 178 9.71 -12.65 14.94
C VAL A 178 8.21 -12.92 15.03
N GLY A 179 7.44 -12.63 13.96
CA GLY A 179 6.03 -12.98 13.90
C GLY A 179 5.10 -12.15 14.79
N LEU A 180 5.34 -10.84 14.95
CA LEU A 180 4.48 -9.96 15.75
C LEU A 180 3.03 -9.87 15.23
N GLY A 181 2.81 -10.06 13.92
CA GLY A 181 1.48 -9.94 13.31
C GLY A 181 1.00 -8.51 13.03
N THR A 182 1.79 -7.49 13.34
CA THR A 182 1.40 -6.08 13.29
C THR A 182 1.86 -5.35 12.03
N CYS A 183 2.12 -6.06 10.93
CA CYS A 183 2.69 -5.48 9.71
C CYS A 183 1.89 -4.30 9.15
N LEU A 184 0.56 -4.37 9.21
CA LEU A 184 -0.34 -3.33 8.70
C LEU A 184 -0.33 -2.03 9.53
N ILE A 185 0.23 -2.05 10.72
CA ILE A 185 0.40 -0.87 11.58
C ILE A 185 1.86 -0.56 11.88
N GLY A 186 2.76 -1.00 10.99
CA GLY A 186 4.20 -0.79 11.07
C GLY A 186 4.93 -1.88 11.86
N CYS A 187 6.19 -2.09 11.50
CA CYS A 187 7.06 -3.07 12.15
C CYS A 187 8.03 -2.36 13.12
N PRO A 188 7.85 -2.49 14.45
CA PRO A 188 8.72 -1.81 15.41
C PRO A 188 10.15 -2.36 15.46
N LEU A 189 10.38 -3.54 14.87
CA LEU A 189 11.68 -4.22 14.85
C LEU A 189 12.46 -3.99 13.55
N ASP A 190 11.96 -3.13 12.64
CA ASP A 190 12.55 -2.88 11.32
C ASP A 190 12.76 -4.15 10.47
N ALA A 191 12.10 -5.27 10.82
CA ALA A 191 12.19 -6.52 10.07
C ALA A 191 11.64 -6.38 8.64
N LYS A 192 10.61 -5.55 8.45
CA LYS A 192 10.05 -5.22 7.13
C LYS A 192 10.96 -4.22 6.42
N GLN A 193 11.51 -4.61 5.27
CA GLN A 193 12.43 -3.80 4.46
C GLN A 193 11.65 -2.77 3.61
N SER A 194 10.96 -1.87 4.29
CA SER A 194 10.21 -0.78 3.68
C SER A 194 11.15 0.29 3.08
N PRO A 195 10.66 1.21 2.24
CA PRO A 195 11.46 2.32 1.74
C PRO A 195 12.12 3.13 2.87
N ARG A 196 11.45 3.24 4.04
CA ARG A 196 12.02 3.89 5.24
C ARG A 196 13.29 3.19 5.74
N ILE A 197 13.38 1.89 5.57
CA ILE A 197 14.51 1.06 6.05
C ILE A 197 15.59 0.92 4.99
N VAL A 198 15.23 0.88 3.70
CA VAL A 198 16.16 0.63 2.61
C VAL A 198 16.55 1.91 1.89
N ALA A 199 15.63 2.52 1.14
CA ALA A 199 15.95 3.61 0.22
C ALA A 199 16.26 4.95 0.94
N VAL A 200 15.51 5.27 2.00
CA VAL A 200 15.67 6.55 2.72
C VAL A 200 17.05 6.68 3.37
N PRO A 201 17.58 5.68 4.13
CA PRO A 201 18.92 5.79 4.70
C PRO A 201 20.00 5.96 3.64
N LEU A 202 19.95 5.19 2.56
CA LEU A 202 20.92 5.26 1.47
C LEU A 202 20.89 6.64 0.77
N ALA A 203 19.70 7.19 0.56
CA ALA A 203 19.57 8.55 0.01
C ALA A 203 20.17 9.61 0.95
N VAL A 204 19.92 9.49 2.26
CA VAL A 204 20.46 10.40 3.28
C VAL A 204 22.00 10.31 3.32
N GLU A 205 22.58 9.13 3.27
CA GLU A 205 24.04 8.94 3.21
C GLU A 205 24.67 9.66 2.01
N ARG A 206 23.93 9.78 0.91
CA ARG A 206 24.34 10.46 -0.32
C ARG A 206 23.95 11.94 -0.37
N GLY A 207 23.44 12.49 0.74
CA GLY A 207 23.17 13.93 0.88
C GLY A 207 21.71 14.35 0.68
N ALA A 208 20.78 13.45 0.37
CA ALA A 208 19.36 13.80 0.24
C ALA A 208 18.78 14.26 1.58
N ARG A 209 17.92 15.27 1.53
CA ARG A 209 17.24 15.86 2.70
C ARG A 209 15.76 15.50 2.65
N PHE A 210 15.24 14.89 3.70
CA PHE A 210 13.83 14.52 3.83
C PHE A 210 13.16 15.48 4.83
N PHE A 211 12.18 16.23 4.36
CA PHE A 211 11.35 17.11 5.16
C PHE A 211 10.04 16.40 5.47
N VAL A 212 9.90 15.89 6.70
CA VAL A 212 8.66 15.27 7.17
C VAL A 212 7.73 16.30 7.79
N ARG A 213 6.45 15.99 7.92
CA ARG A 213 5.39 16.93 8.30
C ARG A 213 5.27 18.11 7.33
N THR A 214 5.51 17.84 6.04
CA THR A 214 5.51 18.88 5.00
C THR A 214 4.64 18.44 3.82
N ARG A 215 3.58 19.21 3.57
CA ARG A 215 2.63 18.97 2.48
C ARG A 215 2.93 19.92 1.31
N ALA A 216 3.10 19.36 0.11
CA ALA A 216 3.04 20.14 -1.12
C ALA A 216 1.59 20.54 -1.42
N VAL A 217 1.37 21.81 -1.66
CA VAL A 217 0.03 22.38 -1.86
C VAL A 217 -0.22 22.70 -3.32
N ARG A 218 0.78 23.29 -4.00
CA ARG A 218 0.69 23.73 -5.39
C ARG A 218 2.06 23.77 -6.03
N ILE A 219 2.11 23.46 -7.32
CA ILE A 219 3.28 23.62 -8.19
C ILE A 219 3.01 24.83 -9.06
N ASP A 220 3.84 25.85 -8.94
CA ASP A 220 3.79 27.08 -9.73
C ASP A 220 4.93 27.07 -10.75
N ASP A 221 4.75 27.84 -11.84
CA ASP A 221 5.78 28.05 -12.86
C ASP A 221 6.34 26.73 -13.45
N ALA A 222 5.47 25.73 -13.65
CA ALA A 222 5.88 24.38 -14.06
C ALA A 222 6.69 24.35 -15.37
N ASN A 223 6.52 25.32 -16.23
CA ASN A 223 7.25 25.47 -17.51
C ASN A 223 8.51 26.34 -17.39
N ALA A 224 8.76 26.99 -16.26
CA ALA A 224 9.97 27.78 -16.05
C ALA A 224 11.20 26.87 -15.82
N GLU A 225 12.40 27.41 -16.02
CA GLU A 225 13.65 26.71 -15.69
C GLU A 225 13.67 26.31 -14.20
N VAL A 226 13.26 27.20 -13.33
CA VAL A 226 13.14 26.98 -11.90
C VAL A 226 11.65 26.99 -11.51
N LYS A 227 11.15 25.83 -11.10
CA LYS A 227 9.78 25.63 -10.62
C LYS A 227 9.69 26.11 -9.17
N ARG A 228 8.51 26.59 -8.79
CA ARG A 228 8.18 26.98 -7.42
C ARG A 228 7.14 26.04 -6.89
N VAL A 229 7.38 25.46 -5.72
CA VAL A 229 6.41 24.58 -5.05
C VAL A 229 6.01 25.20 -3.74
N THR A 230 4.74 25.58 -3.61
CA THR A 230 4.15 26.03 -2.37
C THR A 230 3.96 24.82 -1.45
N VAL A 231 4.49 24.90 -0.24
CA VAL A 231 4.44 23.86 0.77
C VAL A 231 3.91 24.39 2.08
N ARG A 232 3.30 23.54 2.90
CA ARG A 232 2.88 23.87 4.26
C ARG A 232 3.44 22.87 5.25
N THR A 233 4.02 23.38 6.35
CA THR A 233 4.37 22.55 7.49
C THR A 233 3.12 22.17 8.27
N LEU A 234 3.16 21.03 8.94
CA LEU A 234 2.08 20.48 9.72
C LEU A 234 2.50 20.35 11.18
N ASP A 235 1.54 20.40 12.08
CA ASP A 235 1.76 20.13 13.49
C ASP A 235 2.28 18.69 13.73
N GLU A 236 2.70 18.38 14.94
CA GLU A 236 3.22 17.07 15.33
C GLU A 236 2.25 15.91 14.99
N LYS A 237 0.94 16.16 15.08
CA LYS A 237 -0.08 15.19 14.68
C LYS A 237 -0.29 15.12 13.17
N GLY A 238 0.21 16.10 12.42
CA GLY A 238 0.09 16.17 10.97
C GLY A 238 -1.27 16.61 10.46
N TYR A 239 -2.07 17.33 11.25
CA TYR A 239 -3.41 17.76 10.88
C TYR A 239 -3.56 19.25 10.65
N ARG A 240 -2.90 20.06 11.47
CA ARG A 240 -2.98 21.52 11.37
C ARG A 240 -1.85 22.03 10.52
N GLU A 241 -2.20 22.76 9.48
CA GLU A 241 -1.25 23.55 8.69
C GLU A 241 -0.75 24.70 9.56
N GLN A 242 0.58 24.92 9.54
CA GLN A 242 1.25 25.95 10.35
C GLN A 242 1.78 27.09 9.49
N HIS A 243 2.87 26.84 8.76
CA HIS A 243 3.58 27.87 7.99
C HIS A 243 3.59 27.50 6.51
N GLU A 244 3.39 28.50 5.66
CA GLU A 244 3.52 28.38 4.22
C GLU A 244 4.89 28.85 3.76
N HIS A 245 5.51 28.08 2.87
CA HIS A 245 6.81 28.39 2.29
C HIS A 245 6.81 28.04 0.80
N VAL A 246 7.85 28.54 0.10
CA VAL A 246 8.09 28.21 -1.30
C VAL A 246 9.46 27.56 -1.42
N ILE A 247 9.51 26.34 -1.94
CA ILE A 247 10.75 25.66 -2.30
C ILE A 247 10.95 25.78 -3.81
N ARG A 248 12.18 26.11 -4.22
CA ARG A 248 12.57 26.30 -5.62
C ARG A 248 13.36 25.09 -6.09
N ALA A 249 13.01 24.53 -7.24
CA ALA A 249 13.66 23.36 -7.82
C ALA A 249 13.79 23.44 -9.33
N ARG A 250 14.87 22.88 -9.89
CA ARG A 250 15.00 22.72 -11.35
C ARG A 250 14.03 21.66 -11.88
N HIS A 251 13.87 20.57 -11.13
CA HIS A 251 12.97 19.47 -11.46
C HIS A 251 12.08 19.11 -10.29
N VAL A 252 10.82 18.77 -10.58
CA VAL A 252 9.84 18.32 -9.59
C VAL A 252 9.36 16.92 -9.98
N ILE A 253 9.51 15.96 -9.06
CA ILE A 253 9.00 14.59 -9.20
C ILE A 253 7.79 14.43 -8.29
N VAL A 254 6.62 14.17 -8.88
CA VAL A 254 5.38 13.95 -8.14
C VAL A 254 5.21 12.47 -7.88
N ALA A 255 5.43 12.04 -6.64
CA ALA A 255 5.40 10.65 -6.17
C ALA A 255 4.49 10.47 -4.95
N ALA A 256 3.42 11.28 -4.86
CA ALA A 256 2.52 11.36 -3.70
C ALA A 256 1.35 10.34 -3.74
N ASN A 257 1.56 9.17 -4.31
CA ASN A 257 0.59 8.12 -4.68
C ASN A 257 -0.43 8.59 -5.76
N PRO A 258 -1.20 7.68 -6.38
CA PRO A 258 -2.12 8.04 -7.47
C PRO A 258 -3.13 9.13 -7.10
N ILE A 259 -3.74 9.07 -5.91
CA ILE A 259 -4.82 9.99 -5.53
C ILE A 259 -4.27 11.38 -5.20
N ASN A 260 -3.25 11.47 -4.35
CA ASN A 260 -2.71 12.76 -3.92
C ASN A 260 -1.88 13.41 -5.04
N SER A 261 -1.25 12.63 -5.92
CA SER A 261 -0.57 13.17 -7.12
C SER A 261 -1.56 13.85 -8.05
N VAL A 262 -2.69 13.20 -8.35
CA VAL A 262 -3.77 13.80 -9.15
C VAL A 262 -4.33 15.04 -8.46
N GLN A 263 -4.60 14.99 -7.15
CA GLN A 263 -5.07 16.13 -6.38
C GLN A 263 -4.13 17.35 -6.51
N LEU A 264 -2.81 17.11 -6.37
CA LEU A 264 -1.80 18.16 -6.49
C LEU A 264 -1.76 18.74 -7.91
N LEU A 265 -1.74 17.89 -8.94
CA LEU A 265 -1.73 18.33 -10.35
C LEU A 265 -2.96 19.16 -10.70
N LEU A 266 -4.16 18.68 -10.34
CA LEU A 266 -5.41 19.42 -10.59
C LEU A 266 -5.46 20.78 -9.86
N ARG A 267 -4.99 20.84 -8.63
CA ARG A 267 -4.89 22.12 -7.87
C ARG A 267 -3.89 23.08 -8.49
N SER A 268 -2.88 22.55 -9.14
CA SER A 268 -1.83 23.33 -9.81
C SER A 268 -2.21 23.75 -11.24
N GLY A 269 -3.38 23.32 -11.74
CA GLY A 269 -3.78 23.54 -13.14
C GLY A 269 -2.88 22.78 -14.13
N LEU A 270 -2.26 21.68 -13.68
CA LEU A 270 -1.32 20.89 -14.46
C LEU A 270 -1.95 19.57 -14.92
N GLY A 271 -1.48 19.11 -16.09
CA GLY A 271 -1.88 17.83 -16.65
C GLY A 271 -2.58 17.95 -18.00
N ASN A 272 -3.23 16.87 -18.38
CA ASN A 272 -3.97 16.75 -19.63
C ASN A 272 -5.36 16.13 -19.36
N ALA A 273 -6.11 15.81 -20.42
CA ALA A 273 -7.46 15.23 -20.31
C ALA A 273 -7.53 13.88 -19.58
N HIS A 274 -6.39 13.21 -19.33
CA HIS A 274 -6.32 11.91 -18.64
C HIS A 274 -6.06 12.02 -17.14
N VAL A 275 -5.56 13.18 -16.65
CA VAL A 275 -5.32 13.37 -15.22
C VAL A 275 -6.64 13.27 -14.46
N GLY A 276 -6.69 12.38 -13.47
CA GLY A 276 -7.90 12.07 -12.69
C GLY A 276 -8.83 11.04 -13.32
N ARG A 277 -8.46 10.46 -14.47
CA ARG A 277 -9.21 9.37 -15.12
C ARG A 277 -8.46 8.06 -15.04
N HIS A 278 -9.15 6.97 -15.36
CA HIS A 278 -8.57 5.62 -15.43
C HIS A 278 -8.03 5.11 -14.10
N LEU A 279 -8.70 5.42 -12.98
CA LEU A 279 -8.32 4.89 -11.68
C LEU A 279 -8.67 3.40 -11.60
N SER A 280 -7.67 2.61 -11.24
CA SER A 280 -7.79 1.21 -10.80
C SER A 280 -7.51 1.13 -9.30
N LEU A 281 -8.27 0.35 -8.56
CA LEU A 281 -8.16 0.21 -7.11
C LEU A 281 -7.80 -1.21 -6.65
N GLN A 282 -7.83 -2.21 -7.55
CA GLN A 282 -7.69 -3.62 -7.19
C GLN A 282 -8.61 -3.97 -6.00
N PRO A 283 -9.95 -3.91 -6.14
CA PRO A 283 -10.87 -4.13 -5.04
C PRO A 283 -10.62 -5.48 -4.37
N GLN A 284 -10.61 -5.48 -3.05
CA GLN A 284 -10.39 -6.66 -2.23
C GLN A 284 -11.62 -6.94 -1.39
N LEU A 285 -12.03 -8.21 -1.33
CA LEU A 285 -13.11 -8.66 -0.47
C LEU A 285 -12.56 -9.52 0.65
N PRO A 286 -12.81 -9.19 1.92
CA PRO A 286 -12.47 -10.09 3.01
C PRO A 286 -13.47 -11.26 3.07
N ILE A 287 -12.96 -12.42 3.47
CA ILE A 287 -13.76 -13.57 3.87
C ILE A 287 -13.25 -14.06 5.21
N VAL A 288 -14.15 -14.38 6.13
CA VAL A 288 -13.83 -14.82 7.49
C VAL A 288 -14.46 -16.19 7.74
N ALA A 289 -13.66 -17.14 8.18
CA ALA A 289 -14.08 -18.50 8.53
C ALA A 289 -13.95 -18.71 10.05
N ARG A 290 -14.98 -19.28 10.68
CA ARG A 290 -14.97 -19.65 12.10
C ARG A 290 -14.64 -21.12 12.26
N PHE A 291 -13.77 -21.42 13.22
CA PHE A 291 -13.39 -22.78 13.61
C PHE A 291 -13.76 -23.03 15.08
N ASP A 292 -13.84 -24.30 15.49
CA ASP A 292 -14.05 -24.66 16.90
C ASP A 292 -12.76 -24.53 17.69
N ASP A 293 -11.62 -24.84 17.07
CA ASP A 293 -10.30 -24.69 17.66
C ASP A 293 -9.74 -23.28 17.51
N ASP A 294 -8.78 -22.94 18.36
CA ASP A 294 -8.03 -21.68 18.28
C ASP A 294 -7.15 -21.62 17.02
N VAL A 295 -7.33 -20.59 16.23
CA VAL A 295 -6.50 -20.27 15.07
C VAL A 295 -5.37 -19.30 15.42
N VAL A 296 -5.66 -18.31 16.26
CA VAL A 296 -4.71 -17.25 16.70
C VAL A 296 -3.98 -16.61 15.51
N GLY A 297 -4.68 -16.38 14.40
CA GLY A 297 -4.13 -15.92 13.12
C GLY A 297 -3.50 -14.52 13.14
N PHE A 298 -3.74 -13.74 14.20
CA PHE A 298 -3.16 -12.42 14.43
C PHE A 298 -1.71 -12.45 14.94
N ARG A 299 -1.14 -13.63 15.19
CA ARG A 299 0.27 -13.82 15.50
C ARG A 299 0.96 -14.56 14.38
N GLY A 300 2.26 -14.33 14.23
CA GLY A 300 3.03 -14.86 13.11
C GLY A 300 3.05 -13.93 11.90
N ILE A 301 3.40 -14.44 10.74
CA ILE A 301 3.33 -13.69 9.48
C ILE A 301 1.86 -13.65 9.02
N PRO A 302 1.24 -12.47 8.93
CA PRO A 302 -0.21 -12.40 8.71
C PRO A 302 -0.65 -12.85 7.32
N GLN A 303 0.20 -12.67 6.30
CA GLN A 303 -0.09 -12.97 4.89
C GLN A 303 1.13 -13.70 4.31
N ALA A 304 1.02 -15.00 4.07
CA ALA A 304 2.18 -15.82 3.69
C ALA A 304 1.85 -16.98 2.73
N TYR A 305 0.57 -17.27 2.51
CA TYR A 305 0.11 -18.30 1.59
C TYR A 305 -1.02 -17.79 0.71
N ALA A 306 -0.95 -18.10 -0.58
CA ALA A 306 -1.94 -17.74 -1.57
C ALA A 306 -2.45 -18.96 -2.32
N VAL A 307 -3.75 -18.96 -2.67
CA VAL A 307 -4.35 -19.83 -3.67
C VAL A 307 -4.37 -19.08 -5.00
N THR A 308 -3.71 -19.65 -6.00
CA THR A 308 -3.51 -19.05 -7.33
C THR A 308 -4.38 -19.71 -8.41
N ALA A 309 -5.13 -20.73 -8.04
CA ALA A 309 -5.97 -21.49 -8.98
C ALA A 309 -7.00 -20.67 -9.77
N GLY A 310 -7.32 -19.46 -9.30
CA GLY A 310 -8.20 -18.51 -9.98
C GLY A 310 -7.49 -17.54 -10.93
N GLU A 311 -6.15 -17.55 -10.97
CA GLU A 311 -5.36 -16.68 -11.83
C GLU A 311 -5.23 -17.28 -13.25
N HIS A 312 -5.31 -16.43 -14.24
CA HIS A 312 -4.98 -16.77 -15.63
C HIS A 312 -4.47 -15.51 -16.34
N PHE A 313 -3.72 -15.73 -17.42
CA PHE A 313 -3.26 -14.65 -18.29
C PHE A 313 -4.27 -14.44 -19.41
N ASP A 314 -4.69 -13.20 -19.61
CA ASP A 314 -5.54 -12.76 -20.72
C ASP A 314 -4.69 -11.87 -21.64
N ASP A 315 -4.66 -12.18 -22.94
CA ASP A 315 -3.78 -11.50 -23.91
C ASP A 315 -4.05 -9.99 -24.07
N ASP A 316 -5.24 -9.55 -23.68
CA ASP A 316 -5.63 -8.13 -23.75
C ASP A 316 -5.61 -7.41 -22.38
N LYS A 317 -5.67 -8.16 -21.27
CA LYS A 317 -5.85 -7.63 -19.92
C LYS A 317 -4.68 -7.89 -18.99
N GLY A 318 -3.80 -8.83 -19.32
CA GLY A 318 -2.71 -9.28 -18.46
C GLY A 318 -3.15 -10.35 -17.47
N ILE A 319 -2.60 -10.33 -16.23
CA ILE A 319 -3.05 -11.25 -15.18
C ILE A 319 -4.48 -10.92 -14.81
N TRP A 320 -5.34 -11.92 -14.93
CA TRP A 320 -6.78 -11.79 -14.74
C TRP A 320 -7.30 -12.87 -13.79
N GLY A 321 -8.60 -12.83 -13.49
CA GLY A 321 -9.20 -13.76 -12.54
C GLY A 321 -9.17 -13.24 -11.12
N TYR A 322 -8.70 -14.07 -10.18
CA TYR A 322 -8.59 -13.71 -8.76
C TYR A 322 -7.49 -14.50 -8.06
N ARG A 323 -6.97 -13.92 -6.99
CA ARG A 323 -6.03 -14.53 -6.05
C ARG A 323 -6.64 -14.51 -4.66
N ILE A 324 -6.46 -15.57 -3.89
CA ILE A 324 -6.95 -15.67 -2.51
C ILE A 324 -5.74 -15.72 -1.59
N GLU A 325 -5.54 -14.71 -0.76
CA GLU A 325 -4.39 -14.63 0.13
C GLU A 325 -4.84 -14.69 1.59
N ALA A 326 -4.32 -15.69 2.32
CA ALA A 326 -4.56 -15.76 3.75
C ALA A 326 -4.02 -14.49 4.42
N ILE A 327 -4.85 -13.79 5.18
CA ILE A 327 -4.44 -12.64 5.97
C ILE A 327 -5.29 -12.54 7.23
N MET A 328 -4.66 -12.18 8.34
CA MET A 328 -5.37 -11.83 9.56
C MET A 328 -4.82 -10.52 10.09
N GLY A 329 -5.71 -9.58 10.31
CA GLY A 329 -5.38 -8.29 10.91
C GLY A 329 -5.34 -8.34 12.43
N THR A 330 -4.88 -7.25 13.02
CA THR A 330 -5.01 -6.95 14.45
C THR A 330 -6.48 -6.79 14.85
N PRO A 331 -6.84 -6.86 16.14
CA PRO A 331 -8.25 -6.79 16.58
C PRO A 331 -9.01 -5.56 16.05
N GLY A 332 -8.36 -4.40 15.98
CA GLY A 332 -8.98 -3.18 15.46
C GLY A 332 -9.32 -3.27 13.97
N ILE A 333 -8.41 -3.83 13.17
CA ILE A 333 -8.63 -4.07 11.73
C ILE A 333 -9.79 -5.05 11.53
N VAL A 334 -9.75 -6.19 12.21
CA VAL A 334 -10.79 -7.22 12.05
C VAL A 334 -12.15 -6.71 12.51
N SER A 335 -12.22 -5.98 13.63
CA SER A 335 -13.48 -5.40 14.09
C SER A 335 -14.11 -4.41 13.09
N SER A 336 -13.29 -3.71 12.30
CA SER A 336 -13.78 -2.81 11.25
C SER A 336 -14.26 -3.53 9.99
N MET A 337 -13.83 -4.77 9.78
CA MET A 337 -14.22 -5.61 8.64
C MET A 337 -15.45 -6.47 8.91
N LEU A 338 -15.75 -6.75 10.20
CA LEU A 338 -16.94 -7.55 10.54
C LEU A 338 -18.21 -6.73 10.32
N PRO A 339 -19.28 -7.35 9.76
CA PRO A 339 -20.52 -6.65 9.40
C PRO A 339 -21.46 -6.51 10.59
N PHE A 340 -20.93 -6.27 11.77
CA PHE A 340 -21.67 -6.17 13.03
C PHE A 340 -21.40 -4.84 13.71
N VAL A 341 -22.35 -4.41 14.55
CA VAL A 341 -22.24 -3.21 15.38
C VAL A 341 -22.66 -3.51 16.82
N GLY A 342 -22.21 -2.70 17.78
CA GLY A 342 -22.63 -2.75 19.18
C GLY A 342 -22.42 -4.11 19.84
N ALA A 343 -23.45 -4.65 20.47
CA ALA A 343 -23.38 -5.91 21.22
C ALA A 343 -23.01 -7.11 20.32
N HIS A 344 -23.51 -7.15 19.09
CA HIS A 344 -23.20 -8.23 18.14
C HIS A 344 -21.73 -8.21 17.73
N LEU A 345 -21.14 -7.02 17.48
CA LEU A 345 -19.71 -6.93 17.23
C LEU A 345 -18.89 -7.37 18.43
N LYS A 346 -19.26 -6.93 19.63
CA LYS A 346 -18.60 -7.37 20.87
C LYS A 346 -18.65 -8.89 21.00
N GLN A 347 -19.79 -9.52 20.78
CA GLN A 347 -19.95 -10.97 20.82
C GLN A 347 -19.07 -11.65 19.76
N ALA A 348 -19.08 -11.19 18.52
CA ALA A 348 -18.24 -11.75 17.47
C ALA A 348 -16.74 -11.66 17.82
N MET A 349 -16.31 -10.54 18.41
CA MET A 349 -14.91 -10.36 18.82
C MET A 349 -14.48 -11.25 20.00
N THR A 350 -15.40 -11.83 20.77
CA THR A 350 -15.03 -12.86 21.76
C THR A 350 -14.53 -14.15 21.10
N GLU A 351 -14.95 -14.42 19.86
CA GLU A 351 -14.54 -15.56 19.05
C GLU A 351 -13.32 -15.28 18.15
N TYR A 352 -12.73 -14.08 18.25
CA TYR A 352 -11.66 -13.62 17.37
C TYR A 352 -10.47 -14.59 17.24
N ARG A 353 -10.15 -15.31 18.31
CA ARG A 353 -9.09 -16.32 18.32
C ARG A 353 -9.37 -17.53 17.40
N ARG A 354 -10.64 -17.77 17.09
CA ARG A 354 -11.13 -18.90 16.29
C ARG A 354 -11.39 -18.53 14.83
N TYR A 355 -11.06 -17.30 14.44
CA TYR A 355 -11.22 -16.86 13.04
C TYR A 355 -9.96 -17.12 12.24
N ALA A 356 -10.15 -17.65 11.03
CA ALA A 356 -9.25 -17.55 9.92
C ALA A 356 -9.83 -16.58 8.89
N SER A 357 -8.99 -15.90 8.14
CA SER A 357 -9.48 -14.99 7.08
C SER A 357 -8.54 -14.91 5.88
N ALA A 358 -9.10 -14.50 4.75
CA ALA A 358 -8.37 -14.19 3.55
C ALA A 358 -8.91 -12.93 2.88
N LEU A 359 -8.10 -12.34 2.01
CA LEU A 359 -8.51 -11.36 1.02
C LEU A 359 -8.63 -12.03 -0.33
N LEU A 360 -9.70 -11.69 -1.03
CA LEU A 360 -9.95 -12.07 -2.42
C LEU A 360 -9.53 -10.88 -3.28
N LEU A 361 -8.39 -11.00 -3.93
CA LEU A 361 -7.79 -9.95 -4.75
C LEU A 361 -8.19 -10.16 -6.20
N MET A 362 -8.66 -9.11 -6.83
CA MET A 362 -9.08 -9.16 -8.24
C MET A 362 -8.50 -7.98 -8.99
N PRO A 363 -7.86 -8.19 -10.14
CA PRO A 363 -7.52 -7.09 -11.04
C PRO A 363 -8.80 -6.40 -11.51
N ASP A 364 -8.72 -5.11 -11.76
CA ASP A 364 -9.86 -4.30 -12.21
C ASP A 364 -9.57 -3.58 -13.53
N GLU A 365 -10.63 -3.24 -14.23
CA GLU A 365 -10.54 -2.32 -15.37
C GLU A 365 -10.53 -0.88 -14.85
N PRO A 366 -9.77 0.04 -15.49
CA PRO A 366 -9.59 1.41 -15.02
C PRO A 366 -10.87 2.25 -15.22
N SER A 367 -11.89 1.98 -14.39
CA SER A 367 -13.24 2.59 -14.45
C SER A 367 -13.42 3.79 -13.53
N GLY A 368 -12.48 4.02 -12.61
CA GLY A 368 -12.60 5.07 -11.60
C GLY A 368 -12.08 6.43 -12.06
N THR A 369 -12.49 7.45 -11.32
CA THR A 369 -12.04 8.84 -11.52
C THR A 369 -11.70 9.51 -10.21
N ILE A 370 -10.78 10.45 -10.27
CA ILE A 370 -10.40 11.33 -9.16
C ILE A 370 -10.66 12.76 -9.59
N SER A 371 -11.39 13.50 -8.78
CA SER A 371 -11.61 14.94 -8.93
C SER A 371 -11.29 15.65 -7.62
N VAL A 372 -11.37 16.98 -7.61
CA VAL A 372 -11.10 17.79 -6.43
C VAL A 372 -12.36 18.59 -6.10
N SER A 373 -12.82 18.49 -4.85
CA SER A 373 -13.94 19.27 -4.35
C SER A 373 -13.59 20.76 -4.21
N SER A 374 -14.61 21.61 -4.00
CA SER A 374 -14.39 23.04 -3.71
C SER A 374 -13.52 23.28 -2.45
N SER A 375 -13.56 22.36 -1.48
CA SER A 375 -12.67 22.41 -0.30
C SER A 375 -11.26 21.87 -0.60
N GLY A 376 -10.97 21.45 -1.85
CA GLY A 376 -9.70 20.90 -2.25
C GLY A 376 -9.48 19.44 -1.85
N ARG A 377 -10.48 18.73 -1.30
CA ARG A 377 -10.37 17.29 -0.98
C ARG A 377 -10.54 16.43 -2.23
N PRO A 378 -9.82 15.30 -2.35
CA PRO A 378 -10.06 14.38 -3.45
C PRO A 378 -11.46 13.76 -3.32
N LYS A 379 -12.14 13.65 -4.45
CA LYS A 379 -13.34 12.84 -4.64
C LYS A 379 -12.97 11.64 -5.49
N ILE A 380 -13.32 10.45 -5.05
CA ILE A 380 -12.94 9.18 -5.66
C ILE A 380 -14.22 8.48 -6.11
N ALA A 381 -14.54 8.56 -7.39
CA ALA A 381 -15.67 7.84 -7.95
C ALA A 381 -15.17 6.52 -8.56
N TYR A 382 -15.84 5.42 -8.26
CA TYR A 382 -15.50 4.10 -8.75
C TYR A 382 -16.75 3.28 -9.04
N THR A 383 -16.74 2.51 -10.12
CA THR A 383 -17.88 1.67 -10.52
C THR A 383 -17.42 0.22 -10.62
N HIS A 384 -18.10 -0.65 -9.87
CA HIS A 384 -17.93 -2.10 -10.00
C HIS A 384 -18.61 -2.60 -11.28
N LEU A 385 -17.83 -3.07 -12.23
CA LEU A 385 -18.33 -3.65 -13.48
C LEU A 385 -18.92 -5.05 -13.24
N GLU A 386 -19.81 -5.52 -14.12
CA GLU A 386 -20.47 -6.83 -13.96
C GLU A 386 -19.50 -8.01 -14.04
N ASN A 387 -18.47 -7.92 -14.89
CA ASN A 387 -17.40 -8.92 -14.92
C ASN A 387 -16.61 -9.01 -13.62
N HIS A 388 -16.46 -7.88 -12.89
CA HIS A 388 -15.88 -7.82 -11.57
C HIS A 388 -16.71 -8.58 -10.53
N LYS A 389 -18.03 -8.33 -10.54
CA LYS A 389 -18.97 -9.02 -9.65
C LYS A 389 -19.00 -10.52 -9.90
N ALA A 390 -18.88 -10.94 -11.18
CA ALA A 390 -18.83 -12.36 -11.54
C ALA A 390 -17.58 -13.03 -10.94
N ARG A 391 -16.40 -12.42 -11.10
CA ARG A 391 -15.15 -12.91 -10.48
C ARG A 391 -15.22 -12.94 -8.96
N ALA A 392 -15.81 -11.90 -8.34
CA ALA A 392 -16.00 -11.85 -6.89
C ALA A 392 -16.84 -13.04 -6.39
N ARG A 393 -17.95 -13.38 -7.08
CA ARG A 393 -18.77 -14.54 -6.73
C ARG A 393 -17.98 -15.85 -6.82
N ASP A 394 -17.14 -16.00 -7.83
CA ASP A 394 -16.33 -17.21 -8.01
C ASP A 394 -15.23 -17.30 -6.96
N ALA A 395 -14.52 -16.18 -6.68
CA ALA A 395 -13.53 -16.09 -5.61
C ALA A 395 -14.13 -16.43 -4.23
N ILE A 396 -15.32 -15.88 -3.91
CA ILE A 396 -16.04 -16.19 -2.66
C ILE A 396 -16.34 -17.68 -2.59
N ARG A 397 -16.87 -18.28 -3.67
CA ARG A 397 -17.20 -19.72 -3.72
C ARG A 397 -15.97 -20.58 -3.51
N THR A 398 -14.87 -20.27 -4.17
CA THR A 398 -13.60 -21.01 -4.05
C THR A 398 -13.03 -20.92 -2.66
N ALA A 399 -12.95 -19.71 -2.08
CA ALA A 399 -12.44 -19.50 -0.73
C ALA A 399 -13.32 -20.18 0.34
N ALA A 400 -14.66 -20.07 0.22
CA ALA A 400 -15.59 -20.72 1.13
C ALA A 400 -15.41 -22.25 1.10
N ARG A 401 -15.34 -22.85 -0.10
CA ARG A 401 -15.10 -24.29 -0.24
C ARG A 401 -13.76 -24.72 0.38
N ALA A 402 -12.70 -23.94 0.19
CA ALA A 402 -11.40 -24.22 0.79
C ALA A 402 -11.46 -24.19 2.33
N TYR A 403 -12.09 -23.17 2.92
CA TYR A 403 -12.23 -23.10 4.38
C TYR A 403 -13.13 -24.20 4.95
N LEU A 404 -14.26 -24.53 4.30
CA LEU A 404 -15.12 -25.65 4.71
C LEU A 404 -14.38 -26.99 4.61
N ALA A 405 -13.62 -27.22 3.54
CA ALA A 405 -12.79 -28.42 3.40
C ALA A 405 -11.69 -28.49 4.50
N ALA A 406 -11.22 -27.34 5.01
CA ALA A 406 -10.30 -27.27 6.15
C ALA A 406 -10.99 -27.47 7.52
N GLY A 407 -12.32 -27.57 7.57
CA GLY A 407 -13.09 -27.81 8.81
C GLY A 407 -13.72 -26.56 9.42
N ALA A 408 -13.91 -25.49 8.65
CA ALA A 408 -14.64 -24.32 9.11
C ALA A 408 -16.10 -24.67 9.42
N GLN A 409 -16.63 -24.13 10.52
CA GLN A 409 -18.01 -24.30 10.96
C GLN A 409 -18.98 -23.32 10.30
N SER A 410 -18.48 -22.14 9.97
CA SER A 410 -19.24 -21.13 9.25
C SER A 410 -18.31 -20.16 8.50
N ILE A 411 -18.87 -19.54 7.46
CA ILE A 411 -18.20 -18.56 6.62
C ILE A 411 -18.98 -17.25 6.65
N MET A 412 -18.31 -16.14 6.87
CA MET A 412 -18.88 -14.80 6.76
C MET A 412 -18.24 -14.04 5.59
N VAL A 413 -19.06 -13.47 4.74
CA VAL A 413 -18.64 -12.51 3.72
C VAL A 413 -19.29 -11.18 4.05
N PRO A 414 -18.51 -10.15 4.43
CA PRO A 414 -19.04 -8.84 4.82
C PRO A 414 -19.45 -8.05 3.58
N LEU A 415 -20.65 -8.30 3.10
CA LEU A 415 -21.33 -7.56 2.04
C LEU A 415 -22.40 -6.63 2.66
N ALA A 416 -23.01 -5.74 1.86
CA ALA A 416 -24.09 -4.86 2.30
C ALA A 416 -25.25 -5.64 2.96
N LYS A 417 -25.51 -6.89 2.50
CA LYS A 417 -26.26 -7.92 3.24
C LYS A 417 -25.26 -9.03 3.53
N THR A 418 -24.94 -9.21 4.78
CA THR A 418 -24.01 -10.25 5.21
C THR A 418 -24.47 -11.61 4.74
N LEU A 419 -23.61 -12.35 4.06
CA LEU A 419 -23.81 -13.74 3.72
C LEU A 419 -23.12 -14.59 4.78
N THR A 420 -23.86 -15.43 5.49
CA THR A 420 -23.32 -16.47 6.38
C THR A 420 -23.71 -17.82 5.80
N ILE A 421 -22.74 -18.70 5.64
CA ILE A 421 -22.90 -20.06 5.12
C ILE A 421 -22.49 -21.03 6.21
#